data_2f25bd3c389dee554c869166c12022c4
#
_entry.id   2f25bd3c389dee554c869166c12022c4
#
_cell.length_a   1.000
_cell.length_b   1.000
_cell.length_c   1.000
_cell.angle_alpha   90.00
_cell.angle_beta   90.00
_cell.angle_gamma   90.00
#
_symmetry.space_group_name_H-M   'P 1'
#
loop_
_entity.id
_entity.type
_entity.pdbx_description
1 polymer ?
#
loop_
_entity_poly.entity_id
_entity_poly.type
_entity_poly.pdbx_seq_one_letter_code
_entity_poly.pdbx_strand_id
1 'polypeptide(L)'
;SKREETSYIADIQNELVRIVLNYFGLPPLTVSMTSDAYSQGSGLASSSSYIISFIKGISIVNDIRMTDIEICKLAYELELEMNPYCGYQDPYGCGIGGFKKIDFEKGGTVRYDFLSTNLFDTYDMHLVFTGVTRNSKNVLKSVTDNLHKIKPLLKTVDEAYDSLMKNDSERFLFYLNKSWEQKKSTTSAVTENETIRIMDKALEENESVIAHKLCGAGNGGFFLVFSKANNLKIPYESVRIEVSPNGVIGKCL
;
A
#
# COMPACT_ATOMS: atom_id res chain seq x y z
N SER A 1 22.09 5.63 0.21
CA SER A 1 21.83 6.12 -1.16
C SER A 1 22.73 5.37 -2.15
N LYS A 2 22.18 4.98 -3.28
CA LYS A 2 22.93 4.36 -4.36
C LYS A 2 22.88 5.29 -5.56
N ARG A 3 24.05 5.62 -6.13
CA ARG A 3 24.16 6.42 -7.37
C ARG A 3 24.60 5.49 -8.50
N GLU A 4 23.98 5.63 -9.65
CA GLU A 4 24.33 4.95 -10.88
C GLU A 4 24.53 6.00 -11.97
N GLU A 5 25.49 5.80 -12.86
CA GLU A 5 25.72 6.62 -14.04
C GLU A 5 26.03 5.67 -15.19
N THR A 6 25.22 5.67 -16.21
CA THR A 6 25.30 4.74 -17.33
C THR A 6 25.03 5.45 -18.66
N SER A 7 25.60 4.94 -19.75
CA SER A 7 25.37 5.46 -21.09
C SER A 7 24.17 4.81 -21.78
N TYR A 8 23.73 3.64 -21.32
CA TYR A 8 22.62 2.89 -21.90
C TYR A 8 21.61 2.50 -20.83
N ILE A 9 20.33 2.56 -21.14
CA ILE A 9 19.24 2.16 -20.24
C ILE A 9 19.41 0.70 -19.79
N ALA A 10 19.86 -0.17 -20.68
CA ALA A 10 20.07 -1.59 -20.39
C ALA A 10 21.07 -1.86 -19.25
N ASP A 11 22.01 -0.94 -19.01
CA ASP A 11 23.06 -1.06 -17.99
C ASP A 11 22.59 -0.60 -16.60
N ILE A 12 21.41 0.03 -16.51
CA ILE A 12 20.86 0.50 -15.24
C ILE A 12 20.55 -0.70 -14.34
N GLN A 13 21.14 -0.74 -13.15
CA GLN A 13 20.97 -1.81 -12.18
C GLN A 13 19.64 -1.69 -11.42
N ASN A 14 19.15 -0.45 -11.22
CA ASN A 14 17.84 -0.24 -10.62
C ASN A 14 16.74 -0.68 -11.59
N GLU A 15 16.15 -1.85 -11.33
CA GLU A 15 15.16 -2.50 -12.19
C GLU A 15 13.94 -1.60 -12.46
N LEU A 16 13.44 -0.91 -11.42
CA LEU A 16 12.31 0.00 -11.54
C LEU A 16 12.60 1.15 -12.52
N VAL A 17 13.75 1.79 -12.36
CA VAL A 17 14.18 2.90 -13.24
C VAL A 17 14.35 2.39 -14.67
N ARG A 18 14.99 1.24 -14.85
CA ARG A 18 15.22 0.63 -16.15
C ARG A 18 13.93 0.33 -16.89
N ILE A 19 12.95 -0.29 -16.24
CA ILE A 19 11.65 -0.65 -16.83
C ILE A 19 10.90 0.60 -17.29
N VAL A 20 10.79 1.60 -16.41
CA VAL A 20 10.08 2.85 -16.76
C VAL A 20 10.77 3.57 -17.91
N LEU A 21 12.10 3.70 -17.91
CA LEU A 21 12.83 4.35 -19.00
C LEU A 21 12.75 3.59 -20.32
N ASN A 22 12.78 2.26 -20.28
CA ASN A 22 12.58 1.43 -21.48
C ASN A 22 11.19 1.65 -22.09
N TYR A 23 10.15 1.77 -21.26
CA TYR A 23 8.79 2.02 -21.74
C TYR A 23 8.68 3.34 -22.51
N PHE A 24 9.28 4.41 -21.96
CA PHE A 24 9.18 5.73 -22.58
C PHE A 24 10.21 6.01 -23.67
N GLY A 25 11.28 5.21 -23.77
CA GLY A 25 12.33 5.38 -24.78
C GLY A 25 13.04 6.75 -24.72
N LEU A 26 13.29 7.28 -23.55
CA LEU A 26 13.69 8.67 -23.34
C LEU A 26 15.18 8.93 -23.58
N PRO A 27 15.55 10.19 -23.93
CA PRO A 27 16.94 10.63 -23.99
C PRO A 27 17.60 10.60 -22.60
N PRO A 28 18.92 10.79 -22.50
CA PRO A 28 19.65 10.86 -21.24
C PRO A 28 19.01 11.85 -20.27
N LEU A 29 18.82 11.44 -19.03
CA LEU A 29 18.23 12.26 -17.97
C LEU A 29 18.86 11.90 -16.61
N THR A 30 18.80 12.83 -15.67
CA THR A 30 19.16 12.58 -14.27
C THR A 30 17.91 12.37 -13.45
N VAL A 31 17.85 11.26 -12.73
CA VAL A 31 16.75 10.91 -11.82
C VAL A 31 17.24 10.87 -10.39
N SER A 32 16.55 11.57 -9.49
CA SER A 32 16.76 11.46 -8.05
C SER A 32 15.44 11.03 -7.39
N MET A 33 15.48 9.92 -6.68
CA MET A 33 14.33 9.39 -5.94
C MET A 33 14.67 9.28 -4.46
N THR A 34 13.82 9.85 -3.62
CA THR A 34 13.93 9.80 -2.16
C THR A 34 12.64 9.29 -1.55
N SER A 35 12.71 8.77 -0.35
CA SER A 35 11.56 8.35 0.45
C SER A 35 11.81 8.68 1.91
N ASP A 36 10.79 9.17 2.56
CA ASP A 36 10.71 9.42 4.01
C ASP A 36 10.28 8.17 4.80
N ALA A 37 9.92 7.10 4.11
CA ALA A 37 9.65 5.79 4.71
C ALA A 37 10.66 4.73 4.26
N TYR A 38 10.76 3.64 5.00
CA TYR A 38 11.56 2.49 4.58
C TYR A 38 11.07 1.98 3.22
N SER A 39 11.96 1.96 2.23
CA SER A 39 11.58 1.71 0.83
C SER A 39 11.42 0.24 0.47
N GLN A 40 12.10 -0.67 1.16
CA GLN A 40 12.05 -2.11 0.83
C GLN A 40 11.37 -2.93 1.92
N GLY A 41 10.39 -3.76 1.53
CA GLY A 41 9.74 -4.70 2.42
C GLY A 41 8.89 -4.07 3.52
N SER A 42 8.56 -2.78 3.41
CA SER A 42 7.76 -2.04 4.38
C SER A 42 6.28 -2.41 4.39
N GLY A 43 5.76 -2.89 3.25
CA GLY A 43 4.31 -3.10 3.08
C GLY A 43 3.50 -1.82 2.86
N LEU A 44 4.17 -0.70 2.62
CA LEU A 44 3.56 0.62 2.39
C LEU A 44 3.53 0.99 0.90
N ALA A 45 3.42 -0.01 0.02
CA ALA A 45 3.34 0.18 -1.43
C ALA A 45 4.49 1.00 -2.04
N SER A 46 5.70 0.92 -1.47
CA SER A 46 6.85 1.74 -1.88
C SER A 46 7.23 1.55 -3.34
N SER A 47 7.16 0.33 -3.88
CA SER A 47 7.44 0.04 -5.29
C SER A 47 6.50 0.83 -6.20
N SER A 48 5.21 0.69 -5.98
CA SER A 48 4.17 1.37 -6.75
C SER A 48 4.27 2.90 -6.62
N SER A 49 4.56 3.42 -5.42
CA SER A 49 4.79 4.85 -5.19
C SER A 49 5.94 5.40 -6.04
N TYR A 50 7.07 4.68 -6.09
CA TYR A 50 8.21 5.09 -6.91
C TYR A 50 7.88 5.08 -8.41
N ILE A 51 7.23 4.00 -8.91
CA ILE A 51 6.86 3.89 -10.32
C ILE A 51 5.90 5.01 -10.70
N ILE A 52 4.86 5.24 -9.92
CA ILE A 52 3.86 6.28 -10.15
C ILE A 52 4.49 7.68 -10.17
N SER A 53 5.34 7.99 -9.18
CA SER A 53 6.02 9.28 -9.10
C SER A 53 6.95 9.49 -10.28
N PHE A 54 7.63 8.43 -10.73
CA PHE A 54 8.54 8.51 -11.87
C PHE A 54 7.78 8.69 -13.18
N ILE A 55 6.69 7.93 -13.41
CA ILE A 55 5.82 8.11 -14.58
C ILE A 55 5.25 9.54 -14.60
N LYS A 56 4.76 10.05 -13.46
CA LYS A 56 4.26 11.43 -13.35
C LYS A 56 5.32 12.46 -13.71
N GLY A 57 6.53 12.32 -13.17
CA GLY A 57 7.66 13.20 -13.48
C GLY A 57 8.00 13.19 -14.98
N ILE A 58 8.11 12.01 -15.59
CA ILE A 58 8.37 11.84 -17.02
C ILE A 58 7.25 12.50 -17.85
N SER A 59 5.99 12.26 -17.50
CA SER A 59 4.84 12.79 -18.23
C SER A 59 4.85 14.32 -18.27
N ILE A 60 5.23 14.96 -17.16
CA ILE A 60 5.32 16.42 -17.07
C ILE A 60 6.51 16.96 -17.91
N VAL A 61 7.69 16.37 -17.74
CA VAL A 61 8.90 16.85 -18.45
C VAL A 61 8.79 16.70 -19.96
N ASN A 62 8.06 15.70 -20.44
CA ASN A 62 7.90 15.43 -21.88
C ASN A 62 6.53 15.89 -22.44
N ASP A 63 5.76 16.67 -21.68
CA ASP A 63 4.41 17.15 -22.07
C ASP A 63 3.48 16.02 -22.50
N ILE A 64 3.60 14.86 -21.87
CA ILE A 64 2.72 13.71 -22.09
C ILE A 64 1.52 13.86 -21.16
N ARG A 65 0.33 14.06 -21.70
CA ARG A 65 -0.89 14.16 -20.89
C ARG A 65 -1.35 12.79 -20.45
N MET A 66 -1.33 12.57 -19.16
CA MET A 66 -1.83 11.35 -18.52
C MET A 66 -2.70 11.71 -17.31
N THR A 67 -3.86 11.10 -17.23
CA THR A 67 -4.70 11.14 -16.03
C THR A 67 -4.08 10.27 -14.93
N ASP A 68 -4.43 10.50 -13.67
CA ASP A 68 -3.92 9.69 -12.56
C ASP A 68 -4.34 8.21 -12.71
N ILE A 69 -5.50 7.92 -13.29
CA ILE A 69 -5.93 6.54 -13.61
C ILE A 69 -5.03 5.88 -14.66
N GLU A 70 -4.66 6.60 -15.71
CA GLU A 70 -3.73 6.07 -16.74
C GLU A 70 -2.34 5.82 -16.14
N ILE A 71 -1.88 6.70 -15.25
CA ILE A 71 -0.62 6.51 -14.52
C ILE A 71 -0.70 5.26 -13.62
N CYS A 72 -1.80 5.08 -12.87
CA CYS A 72 -2.00 3.89 -12.04
C CYS A 72 -2.02 2.61 -12.86
N LYS A 73 -2.70 2.63 -14.00
CA LYS A 73 -2.77 1.48 -14.91
C LYS A 73 -1.40 1.12 -15.46
N LEU A 74 -0.67 2.11 -15.98
CA LEU A 74 0.68 1.90 -16.49
C LEU A 74 1.63 1.42 -15.38
N ALA A 75 1.55 2.02 -14.19
CA ALA A 75 2.35 1.59 -13.04
C ALA A 75 2.11 0.11 -12.70
N TYR A 76 0.86 -0.34 -12.71
CA TYR A 76 0.51 -1.75 -12.51
C TYR A 76 1.11 -2.65 -13.60
N GLU A 77 0.98 -2.26 -14.87
CA GLU A 77 1.52 -3.03 -16.01
C GLU A 77 3.04 -3.18 -15.91
N LEU A 78 3.75 -2.10 -15.57
CA LEU A 78 5.21 -2.13 -15.39
C LEU A 78 5.63 -2.90 -14.11
N GLU A 79 4.84 -2.85 -13.05
CA GLU A 79 5.12 -3.60 -11.82
C GLU A 79 4.97 -5.10 -12.02
N LEU A 80 4.08 -5.55 -12.92
CA LEU A 80 3.94 -6.96 -13.29
C LEU A 80 5.23 -7.54 -13.90
N GLU A 81 6.03 -6.74 -14.59
CA GLU A 81 7.33 -7.19 -15.14
C GLU A 81 8.31 -7.58 -14.01
N MET A 82 8.26 -6.84 -12.87
CA MET A 82 9.10 -7.12 -11.70
C MET A 82 8.52 -8.20 -10.80
N ASN A 83 7.20 -8.20 -10.64
CA ASN A 83 6.49 -9.08 -9.72
C ASN A 83 5.15 -9.57 -10.30
N PRO A 84 5.10 -10.78 -10.87
CA PRO A 84 3.89 -11.31 -11.51
C PRO A 84 2.73 -11.58 -10.53
N TYR A 85 2.96 -11.45 -9.22
CA TYR A 85 1.94 -11.61 -8.18
C TYR A 85 1.43 -10.27 -7.61
N CYS A 86 1.87 -9.13 -8.16
CA CYS A 86 1.35 -7.84 -7.72
C CYS A 86 -0.13 -7.69 -8.11
N GLY A 87 -0.87 -6.92 -7.32
CA GLY A 87 -2.28 -6.62 -7.55
C GLY A 87 -2.49 -5.14 -7.85
N TYR A 88 -3.71 -4.79 -8.22
CA TYR A 88 -4.11 -3.41 -8.50
C TYR A 88 -4.09 -2.47 -7.28
N GLN A 89 -4.18 -3.03 -6.06
CA GLN A 89 -4.40 -2.24 -4.83
C GLN A 89 -3.33 -1.16 -4.65
N ASP A 90 -2.05 -1.51 -4.76
CA ASP A 90 -0.95 -0.61 -4.42
C ASP A 90 -0.82 0.55 -5.42
N PRO A 91 -0.80 0.34 -6.76
CA PRO A 91 -0.78 1.43 -7.73
C PRO A 91 -1.97 2.39 -7.60
N TYR A 92 -3.20 1.86 -7.50
CA TYR A 92 -4.39 2.71 -7.39
C TYR A 92 -4.56 3.33 -6.00
N GLY A 93 -4.07 2.66 -4.97
CA GLY A 93 -4.03 3.19 -3.61
C GLY A 93 -3.13 4.42 -3.49
N CYS A 94 -1.95 4.38 -4.11
CA CYS A 94 -0.97 5.47 -4.09
C CYS A 94 -1.28 6.57 -5.11
N GLY A 95 -1.69 6.21 -6.32
CA GLY A 95 -1.89 7.16 -7.40
C GLY A 95 -3.12 8.04 -7.24
N ILE A 96 -4.16 7.54 -6.58
CA ILE A 96 -5.40 8.27 -6.29
C ILE A 96 -5.41 8.64 -4.81
N GLY A 97 -5.52 9.93 -4.49
CA GLY A 97 -5.59 10.40 -3.11
C GLY A 97 -6.91 10.08 -2.41
N GLY A 98 -7.03 10.55 -1.18
CA GLY A 98 -8.25 10.48 -0.37
C GLY A 98 -8.52 9.11 0.26
N PHE A 99 -9.48 9.10 1.18
CA PHE A 99 -10.03 7.87 1.73
C PHE A 99 -11.10 7.35 0.77
N LYS A 100 -10.99 6.11 0.33
CA LYS A 100 -11.79 5.60 -0.78
C LYS A 100 -12.02 4.10 -0.74
N LYS A 101 -13.14 3.65 -1.29
CA LYS A 101 -13.36 2.28 -1.73
C LYS A 101 -12.93 2.16 -3.19
N ILE A 102 -12.26 1.08 -3.54
CA ILE A 102 -11.88 0.79 -4.92
C ILE A 102 -12.41 -0.58 -5.29
N ASP A 103 -13.13 -0.65 -6.40
CA ASP A 103 -13.65 -1.90 -6.97
C ASP A 103 -12.87 -2.24 -8.25
N PHE A 104 -12.28 -3.41 -8.27
CA PHE A 104 -11.57 -3.97 -9.42
C PHE A 104 -12.46 -5.02 -10.10
N GLU A 105 -13.00 -4.69 -11.25
CA GLU A 105 -13.90 -5.55 -12.00
C GLU A 105 -13.13 -6.49 -12.95
N LYS A 106 -13.76 -7.61 -13.29
CA LYS A 106 -13.25 -8.48 -14.37
C LYS A 106 -13.19 -7.68 -15.67
N GLY A 107 -12.06 -7.73 -16.36
CA GLY A 107 -11.83 -6.95 -17.57
C GLY A 107 -11.01 -5.66 -17.36
N GLY A 108 -10.57 -5.41 -16.11
CA GLY A 108 -9.64 -4.31 -15.81
C GLY A 108 -10.30 -2.95 -15.59
N THR A 109 -11.64 -2.89 -15.54
CA THR A 109 -12.34 -1.66 -15.13
C THR A 109 -12.12 -1.41 -13.64
N VAL A 110 -11.76 -0.19 -13.30
CA VAL A 110 -11.58 0.25 -11.92
C VAL A 110 -12.59 1.34 -11.61
N ARG A 111 -13.33 1.17 -10.54
CA ARG A 111 -14.24 2.18 -9.98
C ARG A 111 -13.78 2.54 -8.58
N TYR A 112 -14.02 3.77 -8.17
CA TYR A 112 -13.72 4.20 -6.80
C TYR A 112 -14.72 5.24 -6.33
N ASP A 113 -15.05 5.16 -5.05
CA ASP A 113 -15.90 6.10 -4.35
C ASP A 113 -15.12 6.74 -3.20
N PHE A 114 -15.11 8.07 -3.15
CA PHE A 114 -14.54 8.77 -2.00
C PHE A 114 -15.44 8.65 -0.79
N LEU A 115 -14.83 8.41 0.36
CA LEU A 115 -15.51 8.20 1.62
C LEU A 115 -15.29 9.41 2.55
N SER A 116 -16.23 9.61 3.47
CA SER A 116 -16.07 10.61 4.52
C SER A 116 -14.88 10.30 5.42
N THR A 117 -14.18 11.34 5.81
CA THR A 117 -13.05 11.29 6.76
C THR A 117 -13.47 11.47 8.22
N ASN A 118 -14.77 11.53 8.54
CA ASN A 118 -15.31 11.72 9.90
C ASN A 118 -14.78 10.68 10.92
N LEU A 119 -14.41 9.48 10.44
CA LEU A 119 -13.74 8.47 11.25
C LEU A 119 -12.51 9.03 11.96
N PHE A 120 -11.73 9.87 11.27
CA PHE A 120 -10.45 10.41 11.75
C PHE A 120 -10.60 11.60 12.70
N ASP A 121 -11.82 12.11 12.92
CA ASP A 121 -12.11 13.10 13.96
C ASP A 121 -12.10 12.44 15.36
N THR A 122 -12.37 11.15 15.42
CA THR A 122 -12.46 10.38 16.67
C THR A 122 -11.26 9.46 16.90
N TYR A 123 -10.65 8.97 15.82
CA TYR A 123 -9.59 7.97 15.86
C TYR A 123 -8.33 8.45 15.15
N ASP A 124 -7.20 8.25 15.81
CA ASP A 124 -5.88 8.43 15.21
C ASP A 124 -5.42 7.17 14.53
N MET A 125 -4.71 7.34 13.42
CA MET A 125 -4.00 6.27 12.73
C MET A 125 -2.51 6.34 13.01
N HIS A 126 -1.90 5.19 13.26
CA HIS A 126 -0.47 5.08 13.50
C HIS A 126 0.13 3.96 12.67
N LEU A 127 1.35 4.15 12.18
CA LEU A 127 2.19 3.09 11.65
C LEU A 127 3.18 2.66 12.73
N VAL A 128 3.24 1.35 12.98
CA VAL A 128 4.15 0.74 13.95
C VAL A 128 5.06 -0.23 13.22
N PHE A 129 6.36 0.07 13.18
CA PHE A 129 7.32 -0.78 12.48
C PHE A 129 7.57 -2.08 13.24
N THR A 130 7.53 -3.18 12.54
CA THR A 130 7.73 -4.51 13.15
C THR A 130 9.19 -4.87 13.40
N GLY A 131 10.14 -4.04 12.96
CA GLY A 131 11.57 -4.39 12.98
C GLY A 131 11.97 -5.39 11.89
N VAL A 132 11.03 -5.90 11.11
CA VAL A 132 11.24 -6.93 10.10
C VAL A 132 10.85 -6.42 8.72
N THR A 133 11.76 -6.53 7.75
CA THR A 133 11.46 -6.33 6.32
C THR A 133 11.30 -7.68 5.64
N ARG A 134 10.58 -7.73 4.51
CA ARG A 134 10.25 -8.97 3.84
C ARG A 134 10.32 -8.89 2.32
N ASN A 135 10.41 -10.06 1.69
CA ASN A 135 10.15 -10.21 0.26
C ASN A 135 8.67 -10.54 0.05
N SER A 136 7.93 -9.61 -0.56
CA SER A 136 6.48 -9.77 -0.80
C SER A 136 6.14 -10.89 -1.79
N LYS A 137 7.02 -11.22 -2.75
CA LYS A 137 6.76 -12.21 -3.79
C LYS A 137 6.35 -13.57 -3.22
N ASN A 138 7.08 -14.06 -2.21
CA ASN A 138 6.82 -15.38 -1.62
C ASN A 138 5.47 -15.43 -0.90
N VAL A 139 5.16 -14.38 -0.13
CA VAL A 139 3.89 -14.30 0.60
C VAL A 139 2.72 -14.17 -0.38
N LEU A 140 2.83 -13.30 -1.39
CA LEU A 140 1.79 -13.11 -2.42
C LEU A 140 1.55 -14.39 -3.21
N LYS A 141 2.59 -15.12 -3.60
CA LYS A 141 2.46 -16.43 -4.23
C LYS A 141 1.63 -17.38 -3.36
N SER A 142 1.98 -17.50 -2.08
CA SER A 142 1.24 -18.38 -1.14
C SER A 142 -0.23 -17.94 -0.96
N VAL A 143 -0.52 -16.63 -0.98
CA VAL A 143 -1.91 -16.11 -0.96
C VAL A 143 -2.62 -16.49 -2.25
N THR A 144 -1.96 -16.34 -3.40
CA THR A 144 -2.53 -16.69 -4.72
C THR A 144 -2.89 -18.18 -4.80
N ASP A 145 -2.06 -19.05 -4.26
CA ASP A 145 -2.33 -20.49 -4.19
C ASP A 145 -3.57 -20.83 -3.32
N ASN A 146 -4.02 -19.89 -2.48
CA ASN A 146 -5.15 -20.01 -1.55
C ASN A 146 -6.32 -19.07 -1.86
N LEU A 147 -6.50 -18.63 -3.11
CA LEU A 147 -7.53 -17.66 -3.51
C LEU A 147 -8.97 -18.05 -3.09
N HIS A 148 -9.26 -19.34 -2.97
CA HIS A 148 -10.58 -19.83 -2.51
C HIS A 148 -10.91 -19.35 -1.08
N LYS A 149 -9.90 -19.05 -0.25
CA LYS A 149 -10.07 -18.54 1.12
C LYS A 149 -10.32 -17.03 1.20
N ILE A 150 -10.25 -16.31 0.07
CA ILE A 150 -10.43 -14.85 0.04
C ILE A 150 -11.91 -14.43 0.02
N LYS A 151 -12.82 -15.30 -0.42
CA LYS A 151 -14.26 -14.98 -0.50
C LYS A 151 -14.86 -14.35 0.77
N PRO A 152 -14.56 -14.85 2.00
CA PRO A 152 -15.04 -14.21 3.23
C PRO A 152 -14.52 -12.79 3.42
N LEU A 153 -13.28 -12.52 2.97
CA LEU A 153 -12.68 -11.18 3.03
C LEU A 153 -13.46 -10.17 2.18
N LEU A 154 -13.87 -10.54 0.97
CA LEU A 154 -14.67 -9.67 0.09
C LEU A 154 -15.96 -9.22 0.78
N LYS A 155 -16.69 -10.17 1.38
CA LYS A 155 -17.90 -9.85 2.15
C LYS A 155 -17.59 -8.89 3.33
N THR A 156 -16.49 -9.11 4.03
CA THR A 156 -16.10 -8.25 5.15
C THR A 156 -15.75 -6.83 4.68
N VAL A 157 -15.19 -6.67 3.48
CA VAL A 157 -14.96 -5.34 2.86
C VAL A 157 -16.27 -4.62 2.58
N ASP A 158 -17.28 -5.32 2.03
CA ASP A 158 -18.61 -4.74 1.79
C ASP A 158 -19.29 -4.34 3.11
N GLU A 159 -19.23 -5.19 4.15
CA GLU A 159 -19.75 -4.89 5.49
C GLU A 159 -19.04 -3.68 6.13
N ALA A 160 -17.73 -3.54 5.93
CA ALA A 160 -16.96 -2.39 6.38
C ALA A 160 -17.38 -1.10 5.66
N TYR A 161 -17.53 -1.16 4.34
CA TYR A 161 -18.02 -0.05 3.54
C TYR A 161 -19.43 0.41 3.98
N ASP A 162 -20.36 -0.52 4.15
CA ASP A 162 -21.72 -0.24 4.63
C ASP A 162 -21.72 0.44 6.01
N SER A 163 -20.76 0.10 6.86
CA SER A 163 -20.61 0.73 8.18
C SER A 163 -20.20 2.20 8.04
N LEU A 164 -19.25 2.51 7.16
CA LEU A 164 -18.84 3.88 6.88
C LEU A 164 -19.97 4.72 6.26
N MET A 165 -20.75 4.14 5.35
CA MET A 165 -21.92 4.81 4.78
C MET A 165 -23.00 5.14 5.81
N LYS A 166 -23.03 4.42 6.93
CA LYS A 166 -23.93 4.67 8.07
C LYS A 166 -23.28 5.52 9.18
N ASN A 167 -22.06 6.05 8.96
CA ASN A 167 -21.23 6.75 9.96
C ASN A 167 -20.98 5.91 11.23
N ASP A 168 -20.94 4.58 11.11
CA ASP A 168 -20.64 3.67 12.22
C ASP A 168 -19.15 3.31 12.21
N SER A 169 -18.35 4.21 12.77
CA SER A 169 -16.88 4.07 12.83
C SER A 169 -16.44 2.87 13.68
N GLU A 170 -17.15 2.57 14.77
CA GLU A 170 -16.81 1.44 15.63
C GLU A 170 -16.98 0.12 14.89
N ARG A 171 -18.06 0.00 14.12
CA ARG A 171 -18.32 -1.18 13.33
C ARG A 171 -17.35 -1.32 12.16
N PHE A 172 -16.92 -0.22 11.54
CA PHE A 172 -15.84 -0.25 10.55
C PHE A 172 -14.54 -0.80 11.15
N LEU A 173 -14.12 -0.32 12.31
CA LEU A 173 -12.91 -0.79 12.99
C LEU A 173 -13.02 -2.27 13.41
N PHE A 174 -14.20 -2.72 13.84
CA PHE A 174 -14.46 -4.13 14.05
C PHE A 174 -14.23 -4.96 12.78
N TYR A 175 -14.73 -4.51 11.62
CA TYR A 175 -14.49 -5.21 10.36
C TYR A 175 -13.04 -5.12 9.88
N LEU A 176 -12.31 -4.06 10.23
CA LEU A 176 -10.88 -3.98 9.98
C LEU A 176 -10.13 -5.13 10.70
N ASN A 177 -10.37 -5.31 12.00
CA ASN A 177 -9.83 -6.43 12.77
C ASN A 177 -10.25 -7.78 12.19
N LYS A 178 -11.55 -7.96 11.90
CA LYS A 178 -12.06 -9.19 11.28
C LYS A 178 -11.36 -9.51 9.94
N SER A 179 -11.10 -8.49 9.12
CA SER A 179 -10.38 -8.66 7.85
C SER A 179 -8.94 -9.13 8.07
N TRP A 180 -8.30 -8.67 9.14
CA TRP A 180 -6.96 -9.10 9.52
C TRP A 180 -6.96 -10.58 9.95
N GLU A 181 -7.88 -11.00 10.82
CA GLU A 181 -8.02 -12.40 11.22
C GLU A 181 -8.26 -13.32 10.01
N GLN A 182 -9.15 -12.92 9.11
CA GLN A 182 -9.39 -13.66 7.88
C GLN A 182 -8.16 -13.74 6.99
N LYS A 183 -7.38 -12.65 6.90
CA LYS A 183 -6.13 -12.66 6.14
C LYS A 183 -5.10 -13.60 6.75
N LYS A 184 -4.93 -13.63 8.08
CA LYS A 184 -4.07 -14.60 8.78
C LYS A 184 -4.46 -16.05 8.46
N SER A 185 -5.76 -16.32 8.30
CA SER A 185 -6.27 -17.65 7.99
C SER A 185 -6.05 -18.09 6.53
N THR A 186 -5.68 -17.20 5.62
CA THR A 186 -5.45 -17.56 4.21
C THR A 186 -4.23 -18.45 4.04
N THR A 187 -3.14 -18.10 4.70
CA THR A 187 -1.89 -18.87 4.68
C THR A 187 -1.03 -18.55 5.90
N SER A 188 -0.29 -19.53 6.42
CA SER A 188 0.68 -19.34 7.50
C SER A 188 1.79 -18.35 7.12
N ALA A 189 2.10 -18.19 5.84
CA ALA A 189 3.10 -17.25 5.34
C ALA A 189 2.83 -15.78 5.72
N VAL A 190 1.58 -15.41 6.04
CA VAL A 190 1.22 -14.04 6.46
C VAL A 190 1.81 -13.66 7.81
N THR A 191 1.95 -14.61 8.72
CA THR A 191 2.47 -14.43 10.08
C THR A 191 3.53 -15.48 10.47
N GLU A 192 4.32 -15.94 9.50
CA GLU A 192 5.34 -16.95 9.71
C GLU A 192 6.43 -16.47 10.70
N ASN A 193 6.79 -15.19 10.62
CA ASN A 193 7.79 -14.60 11.51
C ASN A 193 7.25 -14.48 12.94
N GLU A 194 8.04 -14.95 13.90
CA GLU A 194 7.69 -14.94 15.33
C GLU A 194 7.49 -13.53 15.88
N THR A 195 8.34 -12.57 15.47
CA THR A 195 8.21 -11.16 15.89
C THR A 195 6.84 -10.59 15.51
N ILE A 196 6.33 -10.95 14.31
CA ILE A 196 5.00 -10.52 13.87
C ILE A 196 3.91 -11.09 14.77
N ARG A 197 3.99 -12.38 15.14
CA ARG A 197 2.99 -13.01 16.02
C ARG A 197 3.00 -12.41 17.43
N ILE A 198 4.19 -12.15 17.97
CA ILE A 198 4.33 -11.53 19.30
C ILE A 198 3.74 -10.13 19.29
N MET A 199 4.08 -9.31 18.27
CA MET A 199 3.59 -7.95 18.17
C MET A 199 2.09 -7.89 17.89
N ASP A 200 1.57 -8.74 17.01
CA ASP A 200 0.14 -8.90 16.72
C ASP A 200 -0.66 -9.13 18.01
N LYS A 201 -0.23 -10.13 18.80
CA LYS A 201 -0.85 -10.44 20.08
C LYS A 201 -0.74 -9.28 21.08
N ALA A 202 0.41 -8.64 21.17
CA ALA A 202 0.59 -7.49 22.08
C ALA A 202 -0.29 -6.30 21.70
N LEU A 203 -0.54 -6.06 20.40
CA LEU A 203 -1.46 -5.03 19.94
C LEU A 203 -2.92 -5.42 20.20
N GLU A 204 -3.29 -6.70 20.02
CA GLU A 204 -4.63 -7.21 20.30
C GLU A 204 -5.02 -7.11 21.79
N GLU A 205 -4.07 -7.38 22.70
CA GLU A 205 -4.27 -7.35 24.14
C GLU A 205 -4.17 -5.92 24.75
N ASN A 206 -3.80 -4.91 23.95
CA ASN A 206 -3.57 -3.55 24.44
C ASN A 206 -4.86 -2.71 24.44
N GLU A 207 -5.31 -2.26 25.59
CA GLU A 207 -6.55 -1.50 25.79
C GLU A 207 -6.61 -0.17 25.00
N SER A 208 -5.47 0.42 24.64
CA SER A 208 -5.43 1.66 23.85
C SER A 208 -5.57 1.42 22.34
N VAL A 209 -5.44 0.16 21.90
CA VAL A 209 -5.59 -0.23 20.49
C VAL A 209 -7.02 -0.64 20.21
N ILE A 210 -7.70 0.06 19.32
CA ILE A 210 -9.08 -0.24 18.93
C ILE A 210 -9.11 -1.22 17.77
N ALA A 211 -8.22 -1.01 16.80
CA ALA A 211 -8.07 -1.90 15.67
C ALA A 211 -6.63 -1.88 15.15
N HIS A 212 -6.19 -3.00 14.58
CA HIS A 212 -4.89 -3.09 13.93
C HIS A 212 -4.89 -4.10 12.79
N LYS A 213 -3.98 -3.94 11.86
CA LYS A 213 -3.68 -4.92 10.81
C LYS A 213 -2.30 -4.71 10.23
N LEU A 214 -1.65 -5.79 9.81
CA LEU A 214 -0.37 -5.71 9.11
C LEU A 214 -0.58 -5.24 7.65
N CYS A 215 0.15 -4.22 7.25
CA CYS A 215 0.10 -3.64 5.91
C CYS A 215 0.71 -4.58 4.84
N GLY A 216 0.25 -4.43 3.60
CA GLY A 216 0.77 -5.15 2.44
C GLY A 216 0.54 -6.67 2.50
N ALA A 217 1.45 -7.49 1.96
CA ALA A 217 1.26 -8.94 1.83
C ALA A 217 1.24 -9.71 3.18
N GLY A 218 1.90 -9.22 4.20
CA GLY A 218 2.09 -9.90 5.49
C GLY A 218 3.56 -10.20 5.80
N ASN A 219 3.86 -10.83 6.90
CA ASN A 219 5.16 -11.33 7.36
C ASN A 219 6.27 -10.29 7.54
N GLY A 220 5.94 -9.02 7.77
CA GLY A 220 6.87 -7.91 8.01
C GLY A 220 6.33 -6.58 7.53
N GLY A 221 7.06 -5.51 7.82
CA GLY A 221 6.69 -4.14 7.49
C GLY A 221 6.05 -3.41 8.66
N PHE A 222 4.92 -2.77 8.44
CA PHE A 222 4.24 -1.94 9.43
C PHE A 222 2.85 -2.50 9.78
N PHE A 223 2.52 -2.43 11.06
CA PHE A 223 1.12 -2.47 11.47
C PHE A 223 0.47 -1.09 11.32
N LEU A 224 -0.71 -1.04 10.72
CA LEU A 224 -1.63 0.07 10.84
C LEU A 224 -2.43 -0.15 12.12
N VAL A 225 -2.39 0.85 13.02
CA VAL A 225 -3.02 0.80 14.32
C VAL A 225 -3.97 1.98 14.48
N PHE A 226 -5.17 1.73 14.96
CA PHE A 226 -6.15 2.74 15.31
C PHE A 226 -6.29 2.83 16.84
N SER A 227 -6.29 4.04 17.36
CA SER A 227 -6.59 4.37 18.75
C SER A 227 -7.61 5.49 18.83
N LYS A 228 -8.21 5.73 19.99
CA LYS A 228 -8.90 7.01 20.21
C LYS A 228 -7.90 8.15 20.13
N ALA A 229 -8.36 9.33 19.74
CA ALA A 229 -7.51 10.49 19.54
C ALA A 229 -6.60 10.75 20.76
N ASN A 230 -5.31 10.89 20.50
CA ASN A 230 -4.25 11.13 21.50
C ASN A 230 -4.15 10.07 22.64
N ASN A 231 -4.62 8.84 22.43
CA ASN A 231 -4.67 7.83 23.49
C ASN A 231 -3.81 6.58 23.26
N LEU A 232 -3.01 6.52 22.19
CA LEU A 232 -2.17 5.34 21.94
C LEU A 232 -1.06 5.20 22.98
N LYS A 233 -1.01 4.05 23.65
CA LYS A 233 -0.02 3.68 24.68
C LYS A 233 0.51 2.29 24.40
N ILE A 234 1.52 2.20 23.55
CA ILE A 234 2.17 0.93 23.17
C ILE A 234 3.68 1.02 23.43
N PRO A 235 4.37 -0.09 23.72
CA PRO A 235 5.82 -0.12 23.95
C PRO A 235 6.65 -0.10 22.64
N TYR A 236 6.06 0.34 21.54
CA TYR A 236 6.68 0.36 20.22
C TYR A 236 6.77 1.77 19.69
N GLU A 237 7.81 2.07 18.92
CA GLU A 237 7.89 3.30 18.17
C GLU A 237 6.76 3.38 17.13
N SER A 238 6.04 4.48 17.12
CA SER A 238 4.91 4.69 16.22
C SER A 238 4.95 6.08 15.59
N VAL A 239 4.48 6.15 14.37
CA VAL A 239 4.33 7.41 13.62
C VAL A 239 2.85 7.64 13.35
N ARG A 240 2.31 8.75 13.84
CA ARG A 240 0.95 9.16 13.49
C ARG A 240 0.91 9.54 12.01
N ILE A 241 -0.12 9.08 11.32
CA ILE A 241 -0.34 9.34 9.90
C ILE A 241 -1.74 9.91 9.66
N GLU A 242 -1.89 10.56 8.51
CA GLU A 242 -3.15 11.15 8.06
C GLU A 242 -3.45 10.73 6.62
N VAL A 243 -4.71 10.86 6.22
CA VAL A 243 -5.13 10.63 4.84
C VAL A 243 -4.70 11.82 3.99
N SER A 244 -3.84 11.57 2.99
CA SER A 244 -3.52 12.60 1.99
C SER A 244 -4.72 12.80 1.06
N PRO A 245 -5.24 14.02 0.89
CA PRO A 245 -6.30 14.29 -0.07
C PRO A 245 -5.84 14.14 -1.52
N ASN A 246 -4.54 14.27 -1.76
CA ASN A 246 -3.93 14.19 -3.08
C ASN A 246 -3.28 12.83 -3.30
N GLY A 247 -3.41 12.31 -4.52
CA GLY A 247 -2.63 11.17 -5.01
C GLY A 247 -1.25 11.61 -5.48
N VAL A 248 -0.88 11.17 -6.67
CA VAL A 248 0.39 11.58 -7.28
C VAL A 248 0.29 13.02 -7.80
N ILE A 249 1.15 13.89 -7.30
CA ILE A 249 1.28 15.27 -7.78
C ILE A 249 2.68 15.51 -8.37
N GLY A 250 2.76 16.43 -9.32
CA GLY A 250 4.03 16.83 -9.92
C GLY A 250 3.92 18.23 -10.51
N LYS A 251 5.07 18.92 -10.57
CA LYS A 251 5.20 20.26 -11.18
C LYS A 251 6.57 20.43 -11.83
N CYS A 252 6.64 21.23 -12.89
CA CYS A 252 7.90 21.80 -13.34
C CYS A 252 8.39 22.87 -12.35
N LEU A 253 9.68 22.95 -12.14
CA LEU A 253 10.34 23.98 -11.34
C LEU A 253 10.76 25.14 -12.25
#